data_be0119a64f25632894cb0f412bbf4359
#
_entry.id   be0119a64f25632894cb0f412bbf4359
#
_cell.length_a   1.000
_cell.length_b   1.000
_cell.length_c   1.000
_cell.angle_alpha   90.00
_cell.angle_beta   90.00
_cell.angle_gamma   90.00
#
_symmetry.space_group_name_H-M   'P 1'
#
loop_
_entity.id
_entity.type
_entity.pdbx_description
1 polymer ?
#
loop_
_entity_poly.entity_id
_entity_poly.type
_entity_poly.pdbx_seq_one_letter_code
_entity_poly.pdbx_strand_id
1 'polypeptide(L)'
;MEHRLTTPCTAADLAALRAGDTVLLSGVVYTARDAAHKRMIEALDAGQPLPFDLAGSAIYYVGPPPEKPGQVIGSAGPTTSGRMDAYSPRLLALGNKVMIGKGQRSAAVKDAVVQNGAVYLAALGGAGALMAQSVKALEVIAWPDLGCEAVRRLQVQEMPLTVILDPHGGDLYQSGPAAYLAAMDRLPE
;
A
#
# COMPACT_ATOMS: atom_id res chain seq x y z
N MET A 1 -12.38 8.93 10.28
CA MET A 1 -13.67 8.40 9.73
C MET A 1 -13.42 7.01 9.15
N GLU A 2 -14.46 6.14 8.99
CA GLU A 2 -14.27 4.84 8.34
C GLU A 2 -14.81 4.88 6.90
N HIS A 3 -14.04 4.37 5.95
CA HIS A 3 -14.40 4.29 4.53
C HIS A 3 -14.29 2.84 4.03
N ARG A 4 -15.19 2.44 3.15
CA ARG A 4 -15.15 1.15 2.44
C ARG A 4 -14.76 1.40 1.00
N LEU A 5 -13.63 0.82 0.57
CA LEU A 5 -13.13 0.96 -0.79
C LEU A 5 -13.05 -0.39 -1.48
N THR A 6 -13.23 -0.38 -2.79
CA THR A 6 -13.05 -1.56 -3.63
C THR A 6 -12.12 -1.22 -4.79
N THR A 7 -11.09 -2.03 -4.98
CA THR A 7 -10.16 -1.89 -6.11
C THR A 7 -10.76 -2.44 -7.41
N PRO A 8 -10.42 -1.89 -8.57
CA PRO A 8 -9.57 -0.72 -8.79
C PRO A 8 -10.22 0.59 -8.31
N CYS A 9 -9.41 1.52 -7.77
CA CYS A 9 -9.86 2.80 -7.27
C CYS A 9 -9.58 3.92 -8.27
N THR A 10 -10.51 4.87 -8.41
CA THR A 10 -10.31 6.12 -9.14
C THR A 10 -9.84 7.23 -8.19
N ALA A 11 -9.36 8.36 -8.72
CA ALA A 11 -9.06 9.53 -7.92
C ALA A 11 -10.33 10.07 -7.21
N ALA A 12 -11.50 9.92 -7.82
CA ALA A 12 -12.78 10.32 -7.22
C ALA A 12 -13.12 9.49 -5.97
N ASP A 13 -12.85 8.17 -5.99
CA ASP A 13 -13.07 7.29 -4.83
C ASP A 13 -12.19 7.67 -3.65
N LEU A 14 -11.00 8.21 -3.91
CA LEU A 14 -10.00 8.57 -2.90
C LEU A 14 -10.12 10.02 -2.42
N ALA A 15 -10.86 10.87 -3.12
CA ALA A 15 -10.92 12.31 -2.86
C ALA A 15 -11.48 12.68 -1.47
N ALA A 16 -12.32 11.82 -0.89
CA ALA A 16 -12.89 12.05 0.45
C ALA A 16 -11.94 11.68 1.60
N LEU A 17 -10.89 10.91 1.34
CA LEU A 17 -9.99 10.39 2.37
C LEU A 17 -9.14 11.51 2.99
N ARG A 18 -8.90 11.39 4.29
CA ARG A 18 -8.00 12.27 5.06
C ARG A 18 -7.03 11.44 5.89
N ALA A 19 -5.83 11.98 6.09
CA ALA A 19 -4.84 11.37 6.98
C ALA A 19 -5.44 11.09 8.35
N GLY A 20 -5.32 9.84 8.84
CA GLY A 20 -5.94 9.36 10.07
C GLY A 20 -7.26 8.60 9.87
N ASP A 21 -7.85 8.64 8.69
CA ASP A 21 -9.04 7.84 8.41
C ASP A 21 -8.73 6.33 8.38
N THR A 22 -9.72 5.52 8.70
CA THR A 22 -9.68 4.06 8.55
C THR A 22 -10.27 3.67 7.21
N VAL A 23 -9.63 2.72 6.53
CA VAL A 23 -10.10 2.14 5.28
C VAL A 23 -10.27 0.64 5.44
N LEU A 24 -11.43 0.12 5.06
CA LEU A 24 -11.69 -1.31 4.85
C LEU A 24 -11.61 -1.58 3.34
N LEU A 25 -10.48 -2.13 2.90
CA LEU A 25 -10.20 -2.33 1.47
C LEU A 25 -10.61 -3.73 1.03
N SER A 26 -11.36 -3.81 -0.07
CA SER A 26 -11.76 -5.06 -0.73
C SER A 26 -11.34 -5.08 -2.21
N GLY A 27 -11.33 -6.26 -2.83
CA GLY A 27 -11.01 -6.41 -4.24
C GLY A 27 -9.59 -6.94 -4.49
N VAL A 28 -9.01 -6.59 -5.64
CA VAL A 28 -7.70 -7.08 -6.06
C VAL A 28 -6.58 -6.18 -5.54
N VAL A 29 -5.59 -6.78 -4.89
CA VAL A 29 -4.36 -6.11 -4.43
C VAL A 29 -3.16 -6.89 -4.98
N TYR A 30 -2.19 -6.19 -5.56
CA TYR A 30 -0.96 -6.80 -6.05
C TYR A 30 0.15 -6.69 -5.01
N THR A 31 1.00 -7.72 -4.89
CA THR A 31 2.18 -7.63 -4.04
C THR A 31 3.40 -7.24 -4.87
N ALA A 32 4.18 -6.28 -4.39
CA ALA A 32 5.48 -5.98 -4.96
C ALA A 32 6.39 -5.35 -3.90
N ARG A 33 7.62 -5.85 -3.80
CA ARG A 33 8.68 -5.28 -2.98
C ARG A 33 9.83 -4.79 -3.86
N ASP A 34 11.00 -4.63 -3.29
CA ASP A 34 12.17 -4.02 -3.92
C ASP A 34 12.52 -4.63 -5.28
N ALA A 35 12.70 -5.96 -5.31
CA ALA A 35 13.10 -6.66 -6.53
C ALA A 35 12.01 -6.59 -7.62
N ALA A 36 10.74 -6.74 -7.23
CA ALA A 36 9.63 -6.61 -8.15
C ALA A 36 9.49 -5.18 -8.70
N HIS A 37 9.60 -4.15 -7.84
CA HIS A 37 9.59 -2.75 -8.30
C HIS A 37 10.72 -2.46 -9.29
N LYS A 38 11.94 -2.93 -8.99
CA LYS A 38 13.08 -2.78 -9.90
C LYS A 38 12.77 -3.39 -11.27
N ARG A 39 12.27 -4.64 -11.31
CA ARG A 39 11.90 -5.30 -12.59
C ARG A 39 10.76 -4.61 -13.31
N MET A 40 9.77 -4.05 -12.60
CA MET A 40 8.72 -3.24 -13.23
C MET A 40 9.32 -2.03 -13.94
N ILE A 41 10.26 -1.32 -13.31
CA ILE A 41 10.90 -0.16 -13.93
C ILE A 41 11.77 -0.58 -15.13
N GLU A 42 12.55 -1.66 -15.01
CA GLU A 42 13.34 -2.20 -16.11
C GLU A 42 12.46 -2.61 -17.30
N ALA A 43 11.30 -3.23 -17.06
CA ALA A 43 10.33 -3.56 -18.10
C ALA A 43 9.78 -2.30 -18.79
N LEU A 44 9.41 -1.28 -18.03
CA LEU A 44 8.94 0.00 -18.56
C LEU A 44 10.03 0.70 -19.42
N ASP A 45 11.29 0.66 -18.99
CA ASP A 45 12.41 1.24 -19.72
C ASP A 45 12.68 0.49 -21.03
N ALA A 46 12.42 -0.82 -21.05
CA ALA A 46 12.53 -1.67 -22.23
C ALA A 46 11.25 -1.65 -23.12
N GLY A 47 10.23 -0.85 -22.78
CA GLY A 47 8.95 -0.81 -23.51
C GLY A 47 8.14 -2.11 -23.41
N GLN A 48 8.40 -2.92 -22.39
CA GLN A 48 7.69 -4.16 -22.15
C GLN A 48 6.45 -3.94 -21.27
N PRO A 49 5.40 -4.76 -21.42
CA PRO A 49 4.22 -4.68 -20.58
C PRO A 49 4.52 -5.07 -19.13
N LEU A 50 3.82 -4.44 -18.21
CA LEU A 50 3.82 -4.84 -16.81
C LEU A 50 2.96 -6.10 -16.59
N PRO A 51 3.18 -6.85 -15.48
CA PRO A 51 2.42 -8.07 -15.19
C PRO A 51 0.95 -7.81 -14.84
N PHE A 52 0.58 -6.56 -14.61
CA PHE A 52 -0.80 -6.13 -14.32
C PHE A 52 -1.02 -4.67 -14.72
N ASP A 53 -2.27 -4.29 -14.89
CA ASP A 53 -2.66 -2.91 -15.18
C ASP A 53 -2.46 -2.03 -13.93
N LEU A 54 -1.76 -0.91 -14.08
CA LEU A 54 -1.57 0.07 -13.01
C LEU A 54 -2.79 0.97 -12.80
N ALA A 55 -3.69 1.08 -13.78
CA ALA A 55 -4.84 1.97 -13.67
C ALA A 55 -5.74 1.61 -12.48
N GLY A 56 -5.77 2.47 -11.47
CA GLY A 56 -6.55 2.26 -10.24
C GLY A 56 -6.02 1.17 -9.31
N SER A 57 -4.85 0.60 -9.58
CA SER A 57 -4.31 -0.54 -8.83
C SER A 57 -3.96 -0.19 -7.39
N ALA A 58 -4.00 -1.23 -6.54
CA ALA A 58 -3.43 -1.22 -5.20
C ALA A 58 -2.21 -2.13 -5.14
N ILE A 59 -1.08 -1.62 -4.64
CA ILE A 59 0.16 -2.37 -4.45
C ILE A 59 0.47 -2.48 -2.96
N TYR A 60 0.56 -3.71 -2.47
CA TYR A 60 0.96 -4.03 -1.10
C TYR A 60 2.44 -4.43 -1.04
N TYR A 61 3.19 -3.69 -0.25
CA TYR A 61 4.62 -3.92 -0.04
C TYR A 61 4.83 -5.04 0.99
N VAL A 62 4.56 -6.25 0.55
CA VAL A 62 4.63 -7.47 1.36
C VAL A 62 5.35 -8.57 0.62
N GLY A 63 6.12 -9.36 1.35
CA GLY A 63 6.73 -10.61 0.88
C GLY A 63 6.36 -11.71 1.87
N PRO A 64 5.19 -12.35 1.70
CA PRO A 64 4.71 -13.34 2.64
C PRO A 64 5.63 -14.58 2.62
N PRO A 65 5.90 -15.20 3.79
CA PRO A 65 6.51 -16.53 3.82
C PRO A 65 5.56 -17.55 3.20
N PRO A 66 6.04 -18.74 2.85
CA PRO A 66 5.19 -19.82 2.39
C PRO A 66 4.01 -20.07 3.35
N GLU A 67 2.85 -20.36 2.77
CA GLU A 67 1.65 -20.73 3.52
C GLU A 67 1.80 -22.08 4.22
N LYS A 68 1.17 -22.23 5.37
CA LYS A 68 1.01 -23.51 6.05
C LYS A 68 -0.15 -24.29 5.43
N PRO A 69 -0.19 -25.63 5.60
CA PRO A 69 -1.32 -26.43 5.15
C PRO A 69 -2.67 -25.83 5.61
N GLY A 70 -3.60 -25.63 4.68
CA GLY A 70 -4.91 -25.05 4.93
C GLY A 70 -4.97 -23.51 5.00
N GLN A 71 -3.85 -22.82 4.80
CA GLN A 71 -3.82 -21.36 4.71
C GLN A 71 -3.71 -20.89 3.25
N VAL A 72 -4.35 -19.75 2.94
CA VAL A 72 -4.26 -19.09 1.63
C VAL A 72 -2.92 -18.37 1.45
N ILE A 73 -2.38 -17.82 2.54
CA ILE A 73 -1.16 -17.02 2.56
C ILE A 73 -0.48 -17.17 3.93
N GLY A 74 0.82 -17.05 3.96
CA GLY A 74 1.56 -16.92 5.22
C GLY A 74 1.34 -15.55 5.87
N SER A 75 2.12 -15.24 6.90
CA SER A 75 2.02 -13.91 7.56
C SER A 75 2.18 -12.78 6.55
N ALA A 76 1.17 -11.91 6.43
CA ALA A 76 1.12 -10.83 5.45
C ALA A 76 1.50 -9.46 6.07
N GLY A 77 2.60 -9.42 6.83
CA GLY A 77 3.10 -8.18 7.44
C GLY A 77 3.79 -7.26 6.42
N PRO A 78 3.55 -5.93 6.49
CA PRO A 78 4.14 -4.97 5.56
C PRO A 78 5.65 -4.83 5.75
N THR A 79 6.39 -4.62 4.64
CA THR A 79 7.78 -4.16 4.69
C THR A 79 7.87 -2.64 4.77
N THR A 80 9.06 -2.11 5.10
CA THR A 80 9.32 -0.66 5.13
C THR A 80 9.20 -0.05 3.74
N SER A 81 8.28 0.89 3.57
CA SER A 81 7.86 1.42 2.27
C SER A 81 8.89 2.36 1.61
N GLY A 82 9.73 3.03 2.41
CA GLY A 82 10.78 3.92 1.89
C GLY A 82 11.76 3.24 0.92
N ARG A 83 11.86 1.91 0.96
CA ARG A 83 12.68 1.13 0.02
C ARG A 83 12.15 1.18 -1.41
N MET A 84 10.87 1.46 -1.60
CA MET A 84 10.23 1.61 -2.92
C MET A 84 10.16 3.06 -3.40
N ASP A 85 10.69 4.02 -2.64
CA ASP A 85 10.53 5.45 -2.94
C ASP A 85 11.19 5.88 -4.26
N ALA A 86 12.26 5.21 -4.67
CA ALA A 86 12.90 5.46 -5.98
C ALA A 86 12.00 5.10 -7.17
N TYR A 87 11.01 4.22 -6.98
CA TYR A 87 10.17 3.67 -8.04
C TYR A 87 8.74 4.21 -8.00
N SER A 88 8.21 4.46 -6.79
CA SER A 88 6.81 4.79 -6.56
C SER A 88 6.30 6.00 -7.35
N PRO A 89 7.01 7.13 -7.49
CA PRO A 89 6.50 8.29 -8.24
C PRO A 89 6.16 7.95 -9.70
N ARG A 90 6.99 7.13 -10.36
CA ARG A 90 6.74 6.72 -11.74
C ARG A 90 5.52 5.81 -11.85
N LEU A 91 5.33 4.87 -10.93
CA LEU A 91 4.16 3.99 -10.93
C LEU A 91 2.86 4.75 -10.63
N LEU A 92 2.91 5.75 -9.74
CA LEU A 92 1.79 6.65 -9.46
C LEU A 92 1.40 7.44 -10.72
N ALA A 93 2.39 8.00 -11.43
CA ALA A 93 2.15 8.72 -12.69
C ALA A 93 1.53 7.84 -13.78
N LEU A 94 1.78 6.53 -13.74
CA LEU A 94 1.23 5.54 -14.67
C LEU A 94 -0.12 4.95 -14.21
N GLY A 95 -0.67 5.42 -13.09
CA GLY A 95 -2.04 5.08 -12.68
C GLY A 95 -2.18 4.28 -11.40
N ASN A 96 -1.09 3.86 -10.73
CA ASN A 96 -1.22 3.26 -9.41
C ASN A 96 -1.87 4.27 -8.44
N LYS A 97 -2.90 3.85 -7.71
CA LYS A 97 -3.69 4.74 -6.85
C LYS A 97 -3.54 4.46 -5.37
N VAL A 98 -3.26 3.23 -5.00
CA VAL A 98 -3.20 2.82 -3.60
C VAL A 98 -1.87 2.14 -3.33
N MET A 99 -1.08 2.71 -2.45
CA MET A 99 0.13 2.08 -1.90
C MET A 99 -0.16 1.60 -0.49
N ILE A 100 0.22 0.36 -0.16
CA ILE A 100 -0.01 -0.23 1.15
C ILE A 100 1.34 -0.67 1.73
N GLY A 101 1.67 -0.21 2.94
CA GLY A 101 2.94 -0.55 3.57
C GLY A 101 3.07 -0.02 4.99
N LYS A 102 4.29 0.31 5.43
CA LYS A 102 4.58 0.96 6.72
C LYS A 102 5.80 1.88 6.61
N GLY A 103 5.89 2.83 7.55
CA GLY A 103 7.01 3.77 7.66
C GLY A 103 6.86 4.99 6.75
N GLN A 104 7.76 5.94 6.96
CA GLN A 104 7.74 7.23 6.26
C GLN A 104 8.05 7.09 4.78
N ARG A 105 7.64 8.10 4.00
CA ARG A 105 7.91 8.22 2.57
C ARG A 105 8.71 9.50 2.29
N SER A 106 9.48 9.49 1.22
CA SER A 106 10.24 10.67 0.76
C SER A 106 9.33 11.81 0.30
N ALA A 107 9.88 13.03 0.22
CA ALA A 107 9.16 14.18 -0.31
C ALA A 107 8.64 13.93 -1.73
N ALA A 108 9.46 13.33 -2.61
CA ALA A 108 9.08 13.02 -3.97
C ALA A 108 7.83 12.10 -4.05
N VAL A 109 7.70 11.13 -3.14
CA VAL A 109 6.50 10.28 -3.07
C VAL A 109 5.30 11.05 -2.55
N LYS A 110 5.47 11.92 -1.53
CA LYS A 110 4.39 12.76 -1.01
C LYS A 110 3.84 13.68 -2.09
N ASP A 111 4.71 14.33 -2.84
CA ASP A 111 4.33 15.19 -3.98
C ASP A 111 3.60 14.39 -5.07
N ALA A 112 4.10 13.20 -5.40
CA ALA A 112 3.48 12.33 -6.40
C ALA A 112 2.10 11.82 -5.95
N VAL A 113 1.88 11.58 -4.66
CA VAL A 113 0.56 11.22 -4.09
C VAL A 113 -0.45 12.32 -4.38
N VAL A 114 -0.12 13.57 -4.09
CA VAL A 114 -0.99 14.72 -4.33
C VAL A 114 -1.24 14.92 -5.83
N GLN A 115 -0.18 14.94 -6.63
CA GLN A 115 -0.25 15.17 -8.08
C GLN A 115 -1.13 14.15 -8.80
N ASN A 116 -1.13 12.90 -8.34
CA ASN A 116 -1.86 11.81 -8.99
C ASN A 116 -3.19 11.45 -8.30
N GLY A 117 -3.61 12.18 -7.27
CA GLY A 117 -4.82 11.87 -6.51
C GLY A 117 -4.80 10.45 -5.96
N ALA A 118 -3.65 10.03 -5.42
CA ALA A 118 -3.40 8.72 -4.87
C ALA A 118 -3.38 8.75 -3.33
N VAL A 119 -3.22 7.59 -2.69
CA VAL A 119 -3.10 7.47 -1.23
C VAL A 119 -2.01 6.50 -0.83
N TYR A 120 -1.45 6.73 0.35
CA TYR A 120 -0.61 5.76 1.03
C TYR A 120 -1.29 5.31 2.32
N LEU A 121 -1.55 4.02 2.42
CA LEU A 121 -2.23 3.36 3.53
C LEU A 121 -1.23 2.54 4.35
N ALA A 122 -1.29 2.67 5.67
CA ALA A 122 -0.53 1.79 6.55
C ALA A 122 -1.29 0.49 6.82
N ALA A 123 -0.59 -0.63 6.60
CA ALA A 123 -0.93 -1.88 7.24
C ALA A 123 -0.18 -1.95 8.59
N LEU A 124 -0.83 -2.46 9.63
CA LEU A 124 -0.27 -2.49 10.97
C LEU A 124 0.98 -3.39 11.04
N GLY A 125 2.09 -2.83 11.48
CA GLY A 125 3.30 -3.59 11.80
C GLY A 125 3.04 -4.57 12.96
N GLY A 126 3.56 -5.80 12.86
CA GLY A 126 3.31 -6.85 13.85
C GLY A 126 1.97 -7.59 13.68
N ALA A 127 1.03 -7.05 12.94
CA ALA A 127 -0.29 -7.64 12.70
C ALA A 127 -0.36 -8.52 11.43
N GLY A 128 0.74 -9.11 11.01
CA GLY A 128 0.81 -9.90 9.76
C GLY A 128 -0.18 -11.08 9.70
N ALA A 129 -0.50 -11.70 10.85
CA ALA A 129 -1.50 -12.74 10.94
C ALA A 129 -2.92 -12.19 10.72
N LEU A 130 -3.23 -11.02 11.27
CA LEU A 130 -4.50 -10.33 11.06
C LEU A 130 -4.67 -9.92 9.60
N MET A 131 -3.62 -9.33 9.00
CA MET A 131 -3.64 -8.94 7.59
C MET A 131 -3.87 -10.16 6.67
N ALA A 132 -3.27 -11.32 7.00
CA ALA A 132 -3.46 -12.55 6.27
C ALA A 132 -4.92 -13.04 6.27
N GLN A 133 -5.68 -12.80 7.33
CA GLN A 133 -7.10 -13.17 7.41
C GLN A 133 -7.97 -12.44 6.38
N SER A 134 -7.56 -11.23 5.98
CA SER A 134 -8.27 -10.47 4.94
C SER A 134 -8.04 -11.03 3.54
N VAL A 135 -7.02 -11.86 3.33
CA VAL A 135 -6.68 -12.45 2.03
C VAL A 135 -7.50 -13.73 1.81
N LYS A 136 -8.35 -13.73 0.77
CA LYS A 136 -9.27 -14.83 0.44
C LYS A 136 -8.74 -15.73 -0.68
N ALA A 137 -7.90 -15.19 -1.57
CA ALA A 137 -7.22 -15.96 -2.62
C ALA A 137 -5.86 -15.31 -2.95
N LEU A 138 -4.94 -16.14 -3.44
CA LEU A 138 -3.60 -15.74 -3.84
C LEU A 138 -3.20 -16.49 -5.12
N GLU A 139 -2.63 -15.76 -6.07
CA GLU A 139 -2.06 -16.28 -7.31
C GLU A 139 -0.72 -15.62 -7.57
N VAL A 140 0.32 -16.38 -7.91
CA VAL A 140 1.60 -15.84 -8.40
C VAL A 140 1.43 -15.53 -9.89
N ILE A 141 1.51 -14.25 -10.26
CA ILE A 141 1.27 -13.80 -11.64
C ILE A 141 2.54 -13.45 -12.40
N ALA A 142 3.64 -13.15 -11.70
CA ALA A 142 4.91 -12.85 -12.35
C ALA A 142 6.12 -13.12 -11.44
N TRP A 143 7.23 -13.39 -12.09
CA TRP A 143 8.57 -13.51 -11.51
C TRP A 143 8.66 -14.48 -10.32
N PRO A 144 8.24 -15.74 -10.49
CA PRO A 144 8.27 -16.74 -9.40
C PRO A 144 9.69 -16.99 -8.88
N ASP A 145 10.72 -16.71 -9.67
CA ASP A 145 12.12 -16.77 -9.30
C ASP A 145 12.51 -15.80 -8.16
N LEU A 146 11.73 -14.76 -7.94
CA LEU A 146 11.91 -13.84 -6.80
C LEU A 146 11.40 -14.40 -5.46
N GLY A 147 10.84 -15.61 -5.44
CA GLY A 147 10.36 -16.24 -4.21
C GLY A 147 9.31 -15.43 -3.48
N CYS A 148 9.60 -14.98 -2.24
CA CYS A 148 8.66 -14.17 -1.47
C CYS A 148 8.39 -12.78 -2.08
N GLU A 149 9.26 -12.28 -2.96
CA GLU A 149 9.10 -11.01 -3.67
C GLU A 149 8.46 -11.16 -5.07
N ALA A 150 8.06 -12.36 -5.47
CA ALA A 150 7.27 -12.56 -6.67
C ALA A 150 6.00 -11.69 -6.64
N VAL A 151 5.57 -11.22 -7.80
CA VAL A 151 4.31 -10.48 -7.91
C VAL A 151 3.15 -11.45 -7.76
N ARG A 152 2.31 -11.19 -6.78
CA ARG A 152 1.09 -11.95 -6.52
C ARG A 152 -0.13 -11.08 -6.71
N ARG A 153 -1.19 -11.68 -7.16
CA ARG A 153 -2.54 -11.13 -7.17
C ARG A 153 -3.28 -11.69 -5.98
N LEU A 154 -3.66 -10.81 -5.07
CA LEU A 154 -4.45 -11.16 -3.88
C LEU A 154 -5.90 -10.74 -4.10
N GLN A 155 -6.86 -11.59 -3.70
CA GLN A 155 -8.23 -11.17 -3.48
C GLN A 155 -8.39 -10.87 -1.99
N VAL A 156 -8.67 -9.62 -1.64
CA VAL A 156 -8.84 -9.21 -0.24
C VAL A 156 -10.28 -8.83 0.05
N GLN A 157 -10.66 -8.96 1.32
CA GLN A 157 -11.96 -8.56 1.84
C GLN A 157 -11.80 -7.81 3.15
N GLU A 158 -12.30 -6.58 3.18
CA GLU A 158 -12.31 -5.69 4.34
C GLU A 158 -10.95 -5.61 5.07
N MET A 159 -9.85 -5.52 4.28
CA MET A 159 -8.51 -5.36 4.84
C MET A 159 -8.42 -4.04 5.60
N PRO A 160 -8.16 -4.06 6.93
CA PRO A 160 -8.14 -2.86 7.74
C PRO A 160 -6.84 -2.08 7.57
N LEU A 161 -6.94 -0.83 7.12
CA LEU A 161 -5.82 0.04 6.82
C LEU A 161 -6.05 1.44 7.39
N THR A 162 -4.99 2.22 7.58
CA THR A 162 -5.06 3.62 8.02
C THR A 162 -4.47 4.53 6.96
N VAL A 163 -5.14 5.62 6.63
CA VAL A 163 -4.63 6.64 5.70
C VAL A 163 -3.45 7.38 6.35
N ILE A 164 -2.28 7.27 5.75
CA ILE A 164 -1.07 7.99 6.18
C ILE A 164 -0.85 9.24 5.33
N LEU A 165 -0.86 9.07 3.99
CA LEU A 165 -0.80 10.20 3.06
C LEU A 165 -2.10 10.25 2.28
N ASP A 166 -2.76 11.39 2.32
CA ASP A 166 -3.99 11.63 1.58
C ASP A 166 -3.72 12.46 0.31
N PRO A 167 -4.67 12.53 -0.65
CA PRO A 167 -4.48 13.24 -1.91
C PRO A 167 -4.46 14.77 -1.77
N HIS A 168 -4.60 15.29 -0.56
CA HIS A 168 -4.63 16.73 -0.25
C HIS A 168 -3.34 17.23 0.43
N GLY A 169 -2.36 16.34 0.63
CA GLY A 169 -1.08 16.64 1.29
C GLY A 169 -1.07 16.40 2.79
N GLY A 170 -2.14 15.81 3.36
CA GLY A 170 -2.14 15.36 4.75
C GLY A 170 -1.14 14.23 4.98
N ASP A 171 -0.42 14.29 6.12
CA ASP A 171 0.57 13.31 6.54
C ASP A 171 0.40 13.00 8.03
N LEU A 172 -0.14 11.80 8.33
CA LEU A 172 -0.40 11.37 9.70
C LEU A 172 0.88 11.22 10.53
N TYR A 173 2.02 10.88 9.91
CA TYR A 173 3.27 10.79 10.64
C TYR A 173 3.81 12.16 11.09
N GLN A 174 3.33 13.26 10.52
CA GLN A 174 3.60 14.62 10.99
C GLN A 174 2.50 15.12 11.93
N SER A 175 1.24 15.02 11.52
CA SER A 175 0.11 15.57 12.28
C SER A 175 -0.21 14.79 13.55
N GLY A 176 -0.05 13.46 13.55
CA GLY A 176 -0.35 12.59 14.69
C GLY A 176 0.51 12.90 15.92
N PRO A 177 1.85 12.86 15.83
CA PRO A 177 2.72 13.23 16.94
C PRO A 177 2.50 14.66 17.44
N ALA A 178 2.31 15.62 16.52
CA ALA A 178 2.06 17.02 16.89
C ALA A 178 0.74 17.17 17.67
N ALA A 179 -0.32 16.50 17.23
CA ALA A 179 -1.61 16.52 17.93
C ALA A 179 -1.52 15.86 19.31
N TYR A 180 -0.76 14.76 19.43
CA TYR A 180 -0.55 14.06 20.70
C TYR A 180 0.19 14.96 21.70
N LEU A 181 1.30 15.59 21.30
CA LEU A 181 2.06 16.50 22.16
C LEU A 181 1.20 17.66 22.61
N ALA A 182 0.45 18.29 21.70
CA ALA A 182 -0.46 19.39 22.06
C ALA A 182 -1.59 18.97 23.01
N ALA A 183 -1.98 17.68 23.01
CA ALA A 183 -2.94 17.14 23.98
C ALA A 183 -2.30 16.90 25.34
N MET A 184 -1.05 16.43 25.39
CA MET A 184 -0.30 16.22 26.65
C MET A 184 -0.09 17.53 27.41
N ASP A 185 0.23 18.64 26.71
CA ASP A 185 0.41 19.96 27.32
C ASP A 185 -0.86 20.52 27.99
N ARG A 186 -2.02 19.92 27.74
CA ARG A 186 -3.32 20.33 28.30
C ARG A 186 -3.74 19.47 29.50
N LEU A 187 -2.99 18.42 29.83
CA LEU A 187 -3.30 17.60 31.00
C LEU A 187 -2.90 18.37 32.28
N PRO A 188 -3.76 18.47 33.29
CA PRO A 188 -3.37 19.03 34.61
C PRO A 188 -2.30 18.14 35.23
N GLU A 189 -1.35 18.76 35.93
CA GLU A 189 -0.34 18.10 36.76
C GLU A 189 -0.96 17.21 37.86
#